data_2eb20ea86e880d541a1daf972db26870
#
_entry.id   2eb20ea86e880d541a1daf972db26870
#
_cell.length_a   1.000
_cell.length_b   1.000
_cell.length_c   1.000
_cell.angle_alpha   90.00
_cell.angle_beta   90.00
_cell.angle_gamma   90.00
#
_symmetry.space_group_name_H-M   'P 1'
#
loop_
_entity.id
_entity.type
_entity.pdbx_description
1 polymer ?
#
loop_
_entity_poly.entity_id
_entity_poly.type
_entity_poly.pdbx_seq_one_letter_code
_entity_poly.pdbx_strand_id
1 'polypeptide(L)' 'MAKEVELIKMSELAKRSGVPAPTIKHYIREGLLPEPAKRTSRNMAYYDADLVQRIKTIKEIQRT' A
#
# COMPACT_ATOMS: atom_id res chain seq x y z
N MET A 1 -23.63 -1.55 7.09
CA MET A 1 -22.69 -1.23 8.14
C MET A 1 -21.45 -0.54 7.55
N ALA A 2 -21.20 0.66 7.95
CA ALA A 2 -20.07 1.39 7.42
C ALA A 2 -18.77 0.82 7.96
N LYS A 3 -17.88 0.51 7.05
CA LYS A 3 -16.57 0.02 7.43
C LYS A 3 -15.61 1.20 7.42
N GLU A 4 -15.04 1.49 8.55
CA GLU A 4 -14.08 2.58 8.62
C GLU A 4 -12.80 2.17 7.94
N VAL A 5 -12.31 3.04 7.07
CA VAL A 5 -11.07 2.79 6.35
C VAL A 5 -9.96 3.51 7.09
N GLU A 6 -8.99 2.74 7.56
CA GLU A 6 -7.81 3.31 8.18
C GLU A 6 -6.86 3.74 7.08
N LEU A 7 -6.41 4.99 7.14
CA LEU A 7 -5.45 5.50 6.16
C LEU A 7 -4.09 5.63 6.81
N ILE A 8 -3.08 5.13 6.14
CA ILE A 8 -1.71 5.14 6.66
C ILE A 8 -0.76 5.67 5.60
N LYS A 9 0.37 6.15 6.07
CA LYS A 9 1.42 6.66 5.17
C LYS A 9 2.18 5.51 4.54
N MET A 10 2.92 5.83 3.48
CA MET A 10 3.73 4.83 2.80
C MET A 10 4.72 4.18 3.75
N SER A 11 5.34 4.95 4.64
CA SER A 11 6.31 4.40 5.58
C SER A 11 5.66 3.35 6.47
N GLU A 12 4.44 3.61 6.92
CA GLU A 12 3.74 2.67 7.76
C GLU A 12 3.30 1.45 6.95
N LEU A 13 2.88 1.68 5.73
CA LEU A 13 2.48 0.60 4.84
C LEU A 13 3.65 -0.35 4.59
N ALA A 14 4.83 0.21 4.35
CA ALA A 14 6.03 -0.58 4.14
C ALA A 14 6.38 -1.37 5.40
N LYS A 15 6.29 -0.71 6.53
CA LYS A 15 6.63 -1.33 7.81
C LYS A 15 5.70 -2.51 8.12
N ARG A 16 4.40 -2.30 7.95
CA ARG A 16 3.42 -3.33 8.27
C ARG A 16 3.46 -4.50 7.29
N SER A 17 3.74 -4.22 6.04
CA SER A 17 3.75 -5.26 5.01
C SER A 17 5.09 -5.99 4.93
N GLY A 18 6.15 -5.37 5.45
CA GLY A 18 7.47 -5.94 5.36
C GLY A 18 8.08 -5.79 3.98
N VAL A 19 7.55 -4.88 3.17
CA VAL A 19 8.01 -4.66 1.81
C VAL A 19 8.49 -3.21 1.70
N PRO A 20 9.67 -2.98 1.10
CA PRO A 20 10.21 -1.62 0.98
C PRO A 20 9.28 -0.71 0.17
N ALA A 21 9.28 0.57 0.53
CA ALA A 21 8.45 1.54 -0.17
C ALA A 21 8.67 1.57 -1.67
N PRO A 22 9.92 1.53 -2.17
CA PRO A 22 10.13 1.51 -3.62
C PRO A 22 9.44 0.32 -4.29
N THR A 23 9.42 -0.83 -3.64
CA THR A 23 8.76 -2.01 -4.19
C THR A 23 7.25 -1.81 -4.21
N ILE A 24 6.70 -1.20 -3.17
CA ILE A 24 5.26 -0.91 -3.13
C ILE A 24 4.90 0.04 -4.26
N LYS A 25 5.71 1.07 -4.47
CA LYS A 25 5.48 2.00 -5.56
C LYS A 25 5.53 1.31 -6.91
N HIS A 26 6.41 0.34 -7.04
CA HIS A 26 6.49 -0.45 -8.26
C HIS A 26 5.20 -1.23 -8.49
N TYR A 27 4.67 -1.83 -7.44
CA TYR A 27 3.42 -2.57 -7.54
C TYR A 27 2.28 -1.67 -7.99
N ILE A 28 2.25 -0.44 -7.48
CA ILE A 28 1.21 0.52 -7.87
C ILE A 28 1.36 0.86 -9.35
N ARG A 29 2.58 1.08 -9.79
CA ARG A 29 2.86 1.43 -11.17
C ARG A 29 2.46 0.30 -12.12
N GLU A 30 2.63 -0.94 -11.68
CA GLU A 30 2.29 -2.10 -12.48
C GLU A 30 0.81 -2.43 -12.46
N GLY A 31 0.03 -1.67 -11.70
CA GLY A 31 -1.39 -1.91 -11.62
C GLY A 31 -1.77 -3.01 -10.66
N LEU A 32 -0.84 -3.50 -9.86
CA LEU A 32 -1.12 -4.55 -8.89
C LEU A 32 -1.78 -4.01 -7.63
N LEU A 33 -1.59 -2.72 -7.36
CA LEU A 33 -2.18 -2.05 -6.22
C LEU A 33 -2.89 -0.79 -6.69
N PRO A 34 -3.96 -0.38 -6.01
CA PRO A 34 -4.64 0.86 -6.34
C PRO A 34 -3.78 2.06 -5.93
N GLU A 35 -4.11 3.22 -6.49
CA GLU A 35 -3.44 4.44 -6.14
C GLU A 35 -3.81 4.86 -4.73
N PRO A 36 -3.08 5.85 -4.16
CA PRO A 36 -3.38 6.30 -2.80
C PRO A 36 -4.84 6.69 -2.66
N ALA A 37 -5.42 6.32 -1.52
CA ALA A 37 -6.81 6.65 -1.25
C ALA A 37 -6.97 8.16 -1.06
N LYS A 38 -5.95 8.83 -0.55
CA LYS A 38 -6.00 10.26 -0.32
C LYS A 38 -4.61 10.85 -0.50
N ARG A 39 -4.57 11.99 -1.16
CA ARG A 39 -3.32 12.71 -1.36
C ARG A 39 -3.51 14.14 -0.90
N THR A 40 -2.80 14.52 0.16
CA THR A 40 -2.97 15.84 0.76
C THR A 40 -1.95 16.84 0.23
N SER A 41 -0.82 16.35 -0.27
CA SER A 41 0.19 17.22 -0.84
C SER A 41 1.05 16.41 -1.78
N ARG A 42 2.00 17.10 -2.39
CA ARG A 42 2.90 16.48 -3.36
C ARG A 42 3.64 15.29 -2.76
N ASN A 43 4.04 15.40 -1.49
CA ASN A 43 4.84 14.38 -0.84
C ASN A 43 4.07 13.56 0.18
N MET A 44 2.78 13.84 0.34
CA MET A 44 1.98 13.19 1.36
C MET A 44 0.83 12.46 0.71
N ALA A 45 0.87 11.16 0.82
CA ALA A 45 -0.20 10.31 0.31
C ALA A 45 -0.57 9.31 1.38
N TYR A 46 -1.86 9.04 1.48
CA TYR A 46 -2.36 8.09 2.46
C TYR A 46 -2.98 6.91 1.74
N TYR A 47 -2.67 5.73 2.23
CA TYR A 47 -3.10 4.48 1.61
C TYR A 47 -4.03 3.74 2.54
N ASP A 48 -4.95 2.98 1.96
CA ASP A 48 -5.84 2.13 2.72
C ASP A 48 -5.00 1.06 3.42
N ALA A 49 -5.19 0.94 4.74
CA ALA A 49 -4.42 -0.04 5.51
C ALA A 49 -4.67 -1.47 5.05
N ASP A 50 -5.80 -1.71 4.39
CA ASP A 50 -6.08 -3.04 3.84
C ASP A 50 -5.07 -3.44 2.76
N LEU A 51 -4.34 -2.47 2.21
CA LEU A 51 -3.32 -2.78 1.22
C LEU A 51 -2.20 -3.61 1.82
N VAL A 52 -2.01 -3.54 3.14
CA VAL A 52 -1.00 -4.36 3.81
C VAL A 52 -1.21 -5.82 3.44
N GLN A 53 -2.45 -6.29 3.58
CA GLN A 53 -2.76 -7.69 3.28
C GLN A 53 -2.58 -7.99 1.80
N ARG A 54 -2.97 -7.04 0.96
CA ARG A 54 -2.85 -7.21 -0.50
C ARG A 54 -1.39 -7.29 -0.91
N ILE A 55 -0.55 -6.44 -0.30
CA ILE A 55 0.88 -6.46 -0.59
C ILE A 55 1.50 -7.79 -0.18
N LYS A 56 1.11 -8.29 0.98
CA LYS A 56 1.62 -9.57 1.44
C LYS A 56 1.25 -10.69 0.48
N THR A 57 0.03 -10.65 -0.04
CA THR A 57 -0.44 -11.64 -1.01
C THR A 57 0.38 -11.58 -2.28
N ILE A 58 0.64 -10.37 -2.78
CA ILE A 58 1.45 -10.19 -3.98
C ILE A 58 2.85 -10.73 -3.78
N LYS A 59 3.43 -10.44 -2.62
CA LYS A 59 4.77 -10.91 -2.29
C LYS A 59 4.83 -12.43 -2.26
N GLU A 60 3.78 -13.06 -1.73
CA GLU A 60 3.70 -14.51 -1.70
C GLU A 60 3.70 -15.08 -3.10
N ILE A 61 2.87 -14.51 -3.97
CA ILE A 61 2.72 -14.99 -5.34
C ILE A 61 4.02 -14.83 -6.12
N GLN A 62 4.72 -13.72 -5.91
CA GLN A 62 5.92 -13.43 -6.67
C GLN A 62 7.18 -14.02 -6.06
N ARG A 63 7.03 -14.72 -4.99
CA ARG A 63 8.17 -15.34 -4.35
C ARG A 63 8.63 -16.53 -5.19
N THR A 64 9.83 -16.50 -5.65
CA THR A 64 10.39 -17.59 -6.42
C THR A 64 11.77 -17.90 -5.93
#